data_745587d811a38273805a5726cdea1717
#
_entry.id   745587d811a38273805a5726cdea1717
#
_cell.length_a   1.000
_cell.length_b   1.000
_cell.length_c   1.000
_cell.angle_alpha   90.00
_cell.angle_beta   90.00
_cell.angle_gamma   90.00
#
_symmetry.space_group_name_H-M   'P 1'
#
loop_
_entity.id
_entity.type
_entity.pdbx_description
1 polymer ?
#
loop_
_entity_poly.entity_id
_entity_poly.type
_entity_poly.pdbx_seq_one_letter_code
_entity_poly.pdbx_strand_id
1 'polypeptide(L)'
;ACCGSGSVEGELYYMPGLDKVSIAGAKDKIVLLDVGGVSFFTYQDLVKAGAKAILFQYGNIHYPDKDIEQRDLREAVVGEAKKLLCAMINAGEAVSLVKNGVKNVRLEVRQNEYDGKSYNVVAEFPGQRDEYIVLSAHYDSTTLSHGAYDNMSGCAGLLGIMEALKDKKLNYGLRFVFCGSEERGLLGSKAY
;
A
#
# COMPACT_ATOMS: atom_id res chain seq x y z
N ALA A 1 -8.44 2.59 3.50
CA ALA A 1 -8.61 1.63 2.39
C ALA A 1 -9.81 2.02 1.53
N CYS A 2 -9.65 1.97 0.21
CA CYS A 2 -10.72 2.40 -0.70
C CYS A 2 -11.58 1.24 -1.23
N CYS A 3 -11.70 0.12 -0.52
CA CYS A 3 -12.47 -1.06 -0.99
C CYS A 3 -13.82 -1.04 -0.37
N GLY A 4 -14.61 -0.40 0.01
CA GLY A 4 -15.96 -0.54 0.57
C GLY A 4 -16.08 -1.58 1.68
N SER A 5 -17.20 -1.58 2.37
CA SER A 5 -17.60 -2.60 3.35
C SER A 5 -18.86 -3.31 2.87
N GLY A 6 -19.00 -4.59 3.20
CA GLY A 6 -20.16 -5.38 2.83
C GLY A 6 -19.85 -6.86 2.68
N SER A 7 -20.78 -7.59 2.09
CA SER A 7 -20.64 -9.01 1.80
C SER A 7 -21.07 -9.31 0.36
N VAL A 8 -20.38 -10.22 -0.28
CA VAL A 8 -20.69 -10.69 -1.63
C VAL A 8 -20.42 -12.19 -1.74
N GLU A 9 -21.30 -12.87 -2.45
CA GLU A 9 -21.14 -14.27 -2.85
C GLU A 9 -21.07 -14.38 -4.36
N GLY A 10 -20.29 -15.34 -4.85
CA GLY A 10 -20.19 -15.60 -6.28
C GLY A 10 -19.20 -16.67 -6.64
N GLU A 11 -19.20 -16.97 -7.92
CA GLU A 11 -18.22 -17.87 -8.51
C GLU A 11 -16.81 -17.29 -8.37
N LEU A 12 -15.87 -18.13 -7.95
CA LEU A 12 -14.45 -17.78 -7.90
C LEU A 12 -13.84 -17.93 -9.31
N TYR A 13 -13.24 -16.86 -9.79
CA TYR A 13 -12.51 -16.85 -11.05
C TYR A 13 -11.04 -16.57 -10.81
N TYR A 14 -10.21 -17.60 -10.88
CA TYR A 14 -8.77 -17.41 -10.95
C TYR A 14 -8.43 -16.83 -12.32
N MET A 15 -8.06 -15.54 -12.34
CA MET A 15 -7.76 -14.81 -13.56
C MET A 15 -6.30 -15.03 -13.95
N PRO A 16 -6.03 -15.67 -15.11
CA PRO A 16 -4.68 -16.10 -15.47
C PRO A 16 -3.74 -14.95 -15.86
N GLY A 17 -4.27 -13.79 -16.17
CA GLY A 17 -3.50 -12.63 -16.57
C GLY A 17 -4.30 -11.33 -16.44
N LEU A 18 -3.64 -10.20 -16.68
CA LEU A 18 -4.25 -8.86 -16.64
C LEU A 18 -4.60 -8.35 -18.05
N ASP A 19 -4.67 -9.24 -19.03
CA ASP A 19 -5.03 -8.92 -20.40
C ASP A 19 -6.56 -8.81 -20.59
N LYS A 20 -6.98 -8.24 -21.70
CA LYS A 20 -8.41 -7.97 -21.98
C LYS A 20 -9.25 -9.24 -22.07
N VAL A 21 -8.70 -10.36 -22.50
CA VAL A 21 -9.44 -11.64 -22.61
C VAL A 21 -9.69 -12.21 -21.21
N SER A 22 -8.65 -12.20 -20.36
CA SER A 22 -8.77 -12.61 -18.96
C SER A 22 -9.77 -11.72 -18.20
N ILE A 23 -9.72 -10.41 -18.39
CA ILE A 23 -10.63 -9.44 -17.74
C ILE A 23 -12.08 -9.68 -18.20
N ALA A 24 -12.33 -10.01 -19.47
CA ALA A 24 -13.68 -10.30 -19.95
C ALA A 24 -14.35 -11.46 -19.21
N GLY A 25 -13.59 -12.43 -18.70
CA GLY A 25 -14.06 -13.53 -17.89
C GLY A 25 -14.52 -13.16 -16.47
N ALA A 26 -14.28 -11.93 -16.03
CA ALA A 26 -14.55 -11.47 -14.66
C ALA A 26 -16.02 -11.12 -14.38
N LYS A 27 -16.87 -11.10 -15.42
CA LYS A 27 -18.29 -10.69 -15.29
C LYS A 27 -19.01 -11.55 -14.24
N ASP A 28 -19.65 -10.87 -13.29
CA ASP A 28 -20.44 -11.46 -12.20
C ASP A 28 -19.68 -12.42 -11.26
N LYS A 29 -18.34 -12.36 -11.27
CA LYS A 29 -17.47 -13.26 -10.49
C LYS A 29 -16.66 -12.53 -9.44
N ILE A 30 -16.20 -13.28 -8.43
CA ILE A 30 -15.16 -12.86 -7.49
C ILE A 30 -13.82 -13.26 -8.10
N VAL A 31 -13.00 -12.28 -8.42
CA VAL A 31 -11.76 -12.47 -9.18
C VAL A 31 -10.61 -12.70 -8.21
N LEU A 32 -9.88 -13.80 -8.38
CA LEU A 32 -8.62 -14.07 -7.70
C LEU A 32 -7.45 -13.73 -8.63
N LEU A 33 -6.62 -12.80 -8.19
CA LEU A 33 -5.45 -12.31 -8.92
C LEU A 33 -4.17 -12.80 -8.27
N ASP A 34 -3.26 -13.29 -9.09
CA ASP A 34 -1.89 -13.68 -8.67
C ASP A 34 -0.95 -12.47 -8.66
N VAL A 35 -1.40 -11.40 -8.00
CA VAL A 35 -0.63 -10.16 -7.80
C VAL A 35 -1.07 -9.48 -6.51
N GLY A 36 -0.15 -8.76 -5.87
CA GLY A 36 -0.43 -8.00 -4.64
C GLY A 36 -1.16 -6.67 -4.84
N GLY A 37 -1.59 -6.36 -6.06
CA GLY A 37 -2.32 -5.13 -6.38
C GLY A 37 -2.50 -4.95 -7.88
N VAL A 38 -3.26 -3.93 -8.27
CA VAL A 38 -3.53 -3.60 -9.68
C VAL A 38 -3.29 -2.13 -9.97
N SER A 39 -3.07 -1.79 -11.24
CA SER A 39 -3.02 -0.43 -11.71
C SER A 39 -4.42 0.21 -11.75
N PHE A 40 -4.46 1.54 -11.84
CA PHE A 40 -5.70 2.27 -12.08
C PHE A 40 -6.48 1.70 -13.29
N PHE A 41 -5.81 1.51 -14.43
CA PHE A 41 -6.48 1.02 -15.65
C PHE A 41 -7.05 -0.38 -15.48
N THR A 42 -6.29 -1.30 -14.88
CA THR A 42 -6.76 -2.68 -14.62
C THR A 42 -7.98 -2.69 -13.70
N TYR A 43 -7.97 -1.86 -12.65
CA TYR A 43 -9.12 -1.74 -11.75
C TYR A 43 -10.36 -1.23 -12.47
N GLN A 44 -10.22 -0.17 -13.28
CA GLN A 44 -11.32 0.37 -14.09
C GLN A 44 -11.89 -0.68 -15.04
N ASP A 45 -11.03 -1.46 -15.68
CA ASP A 45 -11.45 -2.50 -16.61
C ASP A 45 -12.18 -3.64 -15.90
N LEU A 46 -11.75 -4.06 -14.71
CA LEU A 46 -12.47 -5.05 -13.89
C LEU A 46 -13.85 -4.55 -13.46
N VAL A 47 -13.95 -3.27 -13.06
CA VAL A 47 -15.25 -2.67 -12.72
C VAL A 47 -16.17 -2.64 -13.93
N LYS A 48 -15.67 -2.22 -15.10
CA LYS A 48 -16.43 -2.19 -16.36
C LYS A 48 -16.84 -3.60 -16.83
N ALA A 49 -15.99 -4.58 -16.63
CA ALA A 49 -16.29 -5.97 -16.93
C ALA A 49 -17.38 -6.57 -16.02
N GLY A 50 -17.69 -5.91 -14.89
CA GLY A 50 -18.72 -6.34 -13.96
C GLY A 50 -18.21 -7.34 -12.91
N ALA A 51 -16.94 -7.28 -12.53
CA ALA A 51 -16.43 -8.04 -11.41
C ALA A 51 -17.21 -7.70 -10.12
N LYS A 52 -17.51 -8.70 -9.30
CA LYS A 52 -18.21 -8.51 -8.01
C LYS A 52 -17.26 -8.06 -6.91
N ALA A 53 -16.08 -8.66 -6.84
CA ALA A 53 -15.05 -8.40 -5.84
C ALA A 53 -13.69 -8.87 -6.35
N ILE A 54 -12.63 -8.47 -5.65
CA ILE A 54 -11.25 -8.85 -5.98
C ILE A 54 -10.57 -9.45 -4.75
N LEU A 55 -9.98 -10.62 -4.94
CA LEU A 55 -9.02 -11.22 -4.03
C LEU A 55 -7.62 -11.07 -4.62
N PHE A 56 -6.73 -10.43 -3.88
CA PHE A 56 -5.32 -10.36 -4.23
C PHE A 56 -4.56 -11.45 -3.48
N GLN A 57 -3.69 -12.15 -4.16
CA GLN A 57 -2.74 -13.01 -3.47
C GLN A 57 -1.43 -12.24 -3.27
N TYR A 58 -0.86 -12.40 -2.08
CA TYR A 58 0.46 -11.88 -1.75
C TYR A 58 1.22 -12.87 -0.89
N GLY A 59 2.53 -12.90 -1.08
CA GLY A 59 3.41 -13.77 -0.34
C GLY A 59 4.14 -14.78 -1.23
N ASN A 60 4.77 -15.74 -0.60
CA ASN A 60 5.57 -16.75 -1.28
C ASN A 60 5.13 -18.14 -0.81
N ILE A 61 4.78 -19.02 -1.74
CA ILE A 61 4.37 -20.40 -1.44
C ILE A 61 5.44 -21.21 -0.72
N HIS A 62 6.72 -20.83 -0.86
CA HIS A 62 7.83 -21.46 -0.14
C HIS A 62 7.91 -21.02 1.32
N TYR A 63 7.18 -19.98 1.71
CA TYR A 63 7.09 -19.47 3.08
C TYR A 63 5.64 -19.20 3.45
N PRO A 64 4.78 -20.23 3.43
CA PRO A 64 3.32 -20.06 3.58
C PRO A 64 2.92 -19.55 4.97
N ASP A 65 3.74 -19.76 5.98
CA ASP A 65 3.50 -19.33 7.36
C ASP A 65 3.90 -17.88 7.65
N LYS A 66 4.43 -17.19 6.65
CA LYS A 66 4.73 -15.76 6.78
C LYS A 66 3.45 -14.95 6.66
N ASP A 67 3.29 -14.00 7.57
CA ASP A 67 2.18 -13.05 7.51
C ASP A 67 2.17 -12.31 6.18
N ILE A 68 0.97 -12.05 5.70
CA ILE A 68 0.76 -11.21 4.52
C ILE A 68 0.98 -9.75 4.90
N GLU A 69 1.61 -9.00 4.02
CA GLU A 69 1.66 -7.55 4.16
C GLU A 69 0.25 -6.98 3.99
N GLN A 70 -0.17 -6.18 4.96
CA GLN A 70 -1.44 -5.47 4.83
C GLN A 70 -1.26 -4.30 3.87
N ARG A 71 -1.80 -4.43 2.66
CA ARG A 71 -1.80 -3.38 1.65
C ARG A 71 -3.18 -2.76 1.51
N ASP A 72 -3.19 -1.46 1.39
CA ASP A 72 -4.42 -0.72 1.11
C ASP A 72 -4.62 -0.54 -0.40
N LEU A 73 -5.86 -0.71 -0.84
CA LEU A 73 -6.23 -0.22 -2.15
C LEU A 73 -6.25 1.31 -2.12
N ARG A 74 -5.37 1.94 -2.88
CA ARG A 74 -5.19 3.39 -2.86
C ARG A 74 -6.33 4.08 -3.61
N GLU A 75 -6.74 5.25 -3.13
CA GLU A 75 -7.75 6.08 -3.79
C GLU A 75 -7.39 6.38 -5.26
N ALA A 76 -6.11 6.63 -5.54
CA ALA A 76 -5.61 6.84 -6.91
C ALA A 76 -5.83 5.64 -7.85
N VAL A 77 -6.01 4.42 -7.32
CA VAL A 77 -6.34 3.22 -8.11
C VAL A 77 -7.83 3.13 -8.37
N VAL A 78 -8.65 3.46 -7.37
CA VAL A 78 -10.11 3.40 -7.47
C VAL A 78 -10.65 4.57 -8.30
N GLY A 79 -10.13 5.78 -8.08
CA GLY A 79 -10.64 6.98 -8.71
C GLY A 79 -12.14 7.16 -8.44
N GLU A 80 -12.89 7.53 -9.47
CA GLU A 80 -14.35 7.68 -9.42
C GLU A 80 -15.13 6.37 -9.68
N ALA A 81 -14.41 5.25 -9.88
CA ALA A 81 -15.08 3.98 -10.14
C ALA A 81 -15.79 3.43 -8.90
N LYS A 82 -16.71 2.49 -9.13
CA LYS A 82 -17.36 1.74 -8.04
C LYS A 82 -16.30 1.11 -7.13
N LYS A 83 -16.43 1.30 -5.84
CA LYS A 83 -15.62 0.59 -4.85
C LYS A 83 -16.04 -0.89 -4.81
N LEU A 84 -15.16 -1.77 -5.28
CA LEU A 84 -15.34 -3.22 -5.15
C LEU A 84 -14.86 -3.66 -3.78
N LEU A 85 -15.47 -4.71 -3.23
CA LEU A 85 -14.91 -5.39 -2.07
C LEU A 85 -13.59 -6.03 -2.48
N CYS A 86 -12.54 -5.75 -1.72
CA CYS A 86 -11.22 -6.28 -1.96
C CYS A 86 -10.65 -6.85 -0.67
N ALA A 87 -9.99 -7.99 -0.77
CA ALA A 87 -9.23 -8.57 0.33
C ALA A 87 -7.93 -9.18 -0.20
N MET A 88 -6.97 -9.29 0.70
CA MET A 88 -5.70 -9.92 0.43
C MET A 88 -5.67 -11.27 1.15
N ILE A 89 -5.22 -12.32 0.48
CA ILE A 89 -5.00 -13.65 1.03
C ILE A 89 -3.57 -14.06 0.79
N ASN A 90 -3.04 -14.96 1.62
CA ASN A 90 -1.69 -15.45 1.41
C ASN A 90 -1.61 -16.42 0.22
N ALA A 91 -0.40 -16.62 -0.30
CA ALA A 91 -0.18 -17.46 -1.48
C ALA A 91 -0.61 -18.91 -1.26
N GLY A 92 -0.42 -19.47 -0.06
CA GLY A 92 -0.81 -20.82 0.28
C GLY A 92 -2.32 -21.03 0.21
N GLU A 93 -3.09 -20.08 0.74
CA GLU A 93 -4.56 -20.10 0.65
C GLU A 93 -5.05 -19.96 -0.79
N ALA A 94 -4.46 -19.05 -1.56
CA ALA A 94 -4.80 -18.87 -2.98
C ALA A 94 -4.58 -20.17 -3.77
N VAL A 95 -3.41 -20.82 -3.57
CA VAL A 95 -3.11 -22.11 -4.18
C VAL A 95 -4.11 -23.19 -3.74
N SER A 96 -4.47 -23.22 -2.46
CA SER A 96 -5.45 -24.18 -1.92
C SER A 96 -6.81 -24.02 -2.56
N LEU A 97 -7.31 -22.78 -2.71
CA LEU A 97 -8.59 -22.52 -3.38
C LEU A 97 -8.62 -23.05 -4.82
N VAL A 98 -7.57 -22.80 -5.58
CA VAL A 98 -7.46 -23.23 -6.98
C VAL A 98 -7.29 -24.74 -7.09
N LYS A 99 -6.36 -25.31 -6.31
CA LYS A 99 -6.06 -26.76 -6.33
C LYS A 99 -7.25 -27.61 -5.94
N ASN A 100 -8.04 -27.17 -4.98
CA ASN A 100 -9.24 -27.87 -4.53
C ASN A 100 -10.47 -27.60 -5.42
N GLY A 101 -10.31 -26.83 -6.48
CA GLY A 101 -11.39 -26.54 -7.43
C GLY A 101 -12.58 -25.82 -6.82
N VAL A 102 -12.32 -24.94 -5.86
CA VAL A 102 -13.38 -24.16 -5.19
C VAL A 102 -14.12 -23.33 -6.22
N LYS A 103 -15.44 -23.53 -6.32
CA LYS A 103 -16.28 -22.87 -7.34
C LYS A 103 -16.91 -21.58 -6.84
N ASN A 104 -17.35 -21.55 -5.58
CA ASN A 104 -18.04 -20.40 -5.02
C ASN A 104 -17.38 -19.98 -3.71
N VAL A 105 -17.31 -18.69 -3.50
CA VAL A 105 -16.78 -18.09 -2.29
C VAL A 105 -17.70 -16.98 -1.79
N ARG A 106 -17.63 -16.71 -0.50
CA ARG A 106 -18.22 -15.55 0.13
C ARG A 106 -17.11 -14.67 0.66
N LEU A 107 -17.12 -13.41 0.25
CA LEU A 107 -16.23 -12.39 0.77
C LEU A 107 -17.02 -11.42 1.64
N GLU A 108 -16.59 -11.23 2.85
CA GLU A 108 -17.12 -10.20 3.77
C GLU A 108 -15.98 -9.29 4.21
N VAL A 109 -16.17 -7.99 4.01
CA VAL A 109 -15.21 -6.94 4.42
C VAL A 109 -15.91 -6.01 5.38
N ARG A 110 -15.33 -5.82 6.56
CA ARG A 110 -15.77 -4.86 7.56
C ARG A 110 -14.63 -3.91 7.85
N GLN A 111 -14.83 -2.64 7.56
CA GLN A 111 -13.86 -1.60 7.85
C GLN A 111 -14.56 -0.31 8.27
N ASN A 112 -13.88 0.46 9.10
CA ASN A 112 -14.30 1.79 9.48
C ASN A 112 -13.38 2.80 8.80
N GLU A 113 -13.97 3.82 8.17
CA GLU A 113 -13.25 4.96 7.62
C GLU A 113 -13.42 6.14 8.58
N TYR A 114 -12.35 6.84 8.87
CA TYR A 114 -12.34 8.03 9.71
C TYR A 114 -11.25 8.99 9.27
N ASP A 115 -11.45 10.27 9.55
CA ASP A 115 -10.45 11.30 9.31
C ASP A 115 -9.27 11.12 10.27
N GLY A 116 -8.09 10.97 9.71
CA GLY A 116 -6.84 10.87 10.45
C GLY A 116 -5.98 12.11 10.27
N LYS A 117 -5.06 12.32 11.22
CA LYS A 117 -4.01 13.35 11.11
C LYS A 117 -2.65 12.68 11.19
N SER A 118 -1.74 13.15 10.37
CA SER A 118 -0.33 12.79 10.41
C SER A 118 0.50 14.07 10.42
N TYR A 119 1.72 13.98 10.88
CA TYR A 119 2.59 15.14 11.05
C TYR A 119 3.96 14.86 10.44
N ASN A 120 4.61 15.91 9.94
CA ASN A 120 6.04 15.90 9.69
C ASN A 120 6.74 16.55 10.88
N VAL A 121 7.92 16.04 11.22
CA VAL A 121 8.82 16.68 12.19
C VAL A 121 9.93 17.32 11.40
N VAL A 122 10.16 18.62 11.64
CA VAL A 122 11.17 19.38 10.91
C VAL A 122 12.14 19.98 11.92
N ALA A 123 13.43 19.77 11.69
CA ALA A 123 14.50 20.41 12.43
C ALA A 123 15.39 21.20 11.47
N GLU A 124 15.88 22.36 11.90
CA GLU A 124 16.68 23.23 11.07
C GLU A 124 18.00 23.62 11.75
N PHE A 125 19.06 23.57 10.99
CA PHE A 125 20.36 24.15 11.34
C PHE A 125 20.61 25.33 10.39
N PRO A 126 20.73 26.56 10.91
CA PRO A 126 20.95 27.72 10.05
C PRO A 126 22.34 27.68 9.42
N GLY A 127 22.44 28.13 8.19
CA GLY A 127 23.71 28.37 7.49
C GLY A 127 24.08 29.85 7.43
N GLN A 128 25.21 30.14 6.80
CA GLN A 128 25.62 31.52 6.49
C GLN A 128 24.80 32.11 5.35
N ARG A 129 24.27 31.27 4.48
CA ARG A 129 23.37 31.61 3.36
C ARG A 129 21.93 31.34 3.73
N ASP A 130 21.03 32.12 3.17
CA ASP A 130 19.58 31.90 3.30
C ASP A 130 19.07 30.86 2.27
N GLU A 131 19.77 29.72 2.22
CA GLU A 131 19.50 28.60 1.35
C GLU A 131 19.62 27.31 2.16
N TYR A 132 18.76 26.34 1.94
CA TYR A 132 18.74 25.10 2.70
C TYR A 132 18.96 23.87 1.81
N ILE A 133 19.75 22.94 2.32
CA ILE A 133 19.80 21.56 1.82
C ILE A 133 18.79 20.77 2.65
N VAL A 134 17.83 20.13 1.98
CA VAL A 134 16.80 19.31 2.63
C VAL A 134 17.23 17.86 2.61
N LEU A 135 17.22 17.25 3.79
CA LEU A 135 17.42 15.80 3.97
C LEU A 135 16.15 15.21 4.56
N SER A 136 15.64 14.14 3.97
CA SER A 136 14.37 13.56 4.41
C SER A 136 14.44 12.07 4.61
N ALA A 137 13.65 11.57 5.56
CA ALA A 137 13.34 10.17 5.76
C ALA A 137 11.92 10.07 6.32
N HIS A 138 11.21 8.96 6.12
CA HIS A 138 9.94 8.78 6.79
C HIS A 138 10.10 7.97 8.07
N TYR A 139 9.24 8.23 9.05
CA TYR A 139 9.30 7.59 10.37
C TYR A 139 8.15 6.60 10.62
N ASP A 140 7.19 6.53 9.73
CA ASP A 140 6.15 5.51 9.75
C ASP A 140 6.61 4.21 9.08
N SER A 141 5.92 3.13 9.36
CA SER A 141 6.14 1.80 8.77
C SER A 141 4.82 1.12 8.46
N THR A 142 4.86 0.03 7.70
CA THR A 142 3.69 -0.82 7.46
C THR A 142 3.26 -1.54 8.74
N THR A 143 1.97 -1.88 8.85
CA THR A 143 1.36 -2.41 10.07
C THR A 143 2.01 -3.69 10.61
N LEU A 144 2.54 -4.53 9.73
CA LEU A 144 3.16 -5.82 10.10
C LEU A 144 4.69 -5.77 10.13
N SER A 145 5.28 -4.57 10.00
CA SER A 145 6.73 -4.35 10.03
C SER A 145 7.14 -3.55 11.26
N HIS A 146 8.33 -3.84 11.78
CA HIS A 146 8.97 -3.00 12.78
C HIS A 146 9.60 -1.74 12.16
N GLY A 147 9.67 -1.64 10.84
CA GLY A 147 10.22 -0.50 10.12
C GLY A 147 11.72 -0.25 10.36
N ALA A 148 12.46 -1.26 10.85
CA ALA A 148 13.87 -1.05 11.22
C ALA A 148 14.75 -0.65 10.04
N TYR A 149 14.51 -1.26 8.88
CA TYR A 149 15.20 -0.91 7.64
C TYR A 149 14.41 0.17 6.87
N ASP A 150 13.14 -0.01 6.68
CA ASP A 150 12.24 0.90 5.98
C ASP A 150 11.24 1.52 6.98
N ASN A 151 11.46 2.76 7.52
CA ASN A 151 12.66 3.55 7.18
C ASN A 151 13.29 4.17 8.44
N MET A 152 13.33 3.43 9.55
CA MET A 152 14.02 3.88 10.77
C MET A 152 15.53 4.01 10.51
N SER A 153 16.11 3.23 9.58
CA SER A 153 17.52 3.37 9.19
C SER A 153 17.81 4.75 8.60
N GLY A 154 16.92 5.28 7.76
CA GLY A 154 16.99 6.64 7.24
C GLY A 154 16.87 7.69 8.34
N CYS A 155 15.89 7.52 9.25
CA CYS A 155 15.74 8.41 10.40
C CYS A 155 16.98 8.43 11.30
N ALA A 156 17.55 7.25 11.60
CA ALA A 156 18.79 7.14 12.38
C ALA A 156 19.96 7.82 11.66
N GLY A 157 20.05 7.66 10.33
CA GLY A 157 21.03 8.36 9.51
C GLY A 157 20.92 9.89 9.62
N LEU A 158 19.70 10.44 9.54
CA LEU A 158 19.46 11.88 9.73
C LEU A 158 19.87 12.34 11.12
N LEU A 159 19.51 11.61 12.17
CA LEU A 159 19.91 11.93 13.54
C LEU A 159 21.45 11.89 13.72
N GLY A 160 22.12 10.92 13.10
CA GLY A 160 23.58 10.84 13.09
C GLY A 160 24.23 12.03 12.41
N ILE A 161 23.67 12.51 11.29
CA ILE A 161 24.12 13.71 10.59
C ILE A 161 23.88 14.95 11.47
N MET A 162 22.73 15.08 12.10
CA MET A 162 22.42 16.17 13.03
C MET A 162 23.45 16.23 14.16
N GLU A 163 23.74 15.09 14.80
CA GLU A 163 24.73 15.02 15.88
C GLU A 163 26.13 15.41 15.42
N ALA A 164 26.54 14.96 14.23
CA ALA A 164 27.86 15.26 13.68
C ALA A 164 28.02 16.73 13.29
N LEU A 165 26.93 17.43 12.98
CA LEU A 165 26.95 18.79 12.45
C LEU A 165 26.45 19.86 13.41
N LYS A 166 25.91 19.51 14.59
CA LYS A 166 25.26 20.44 15.54
C LYS A 166 26.14 21.65 15.95
N ASP A 167 27.47 21.45 16.04
CA ASP A 167 28.40 22.48 16.45
C ASP A 167 29.25 23.03 15.28
N LYS A 168 28.87 22.71 14.03
CA LYS A 168 29.63 23.14 12.85
C LYS A 168 29.06 24.44 12.27
N LYS A 169 29.95 25.30 11.77
CA LYS A 169 29.56 26.43 10.94
C LYS A 169 29.24 25.92 9.53
N LEU A 170 28.02 26.13 9.10
CA LEU A 170 27.52 25.67 7.82
C LEU A 170 27.43 26.81 6.81
N ASN A 171 27.80 26.57 5.56
CA ASN A 171 27.58 27.52 4.47
C ASN A 171 26.11 27.63 4.10
N TYR A 172 25.48 26.47 3.86
CA TYR A 172 24.06 26.33 3.62
C TYR A 172 23.37 25.89 4.90
N GLY A 173 22.15 26.31 5.13
CA GLY A 173 21.30 25.73 6.17
C GLY A 173 20.99 24.26 5.87
N LEU A 174 20.74 23.49 6.89
CA LEU A 174 20.25 22.11 6.76
C LEU A 174 18.84 22.02 7.33
N ARG A 175 17.94 21.38 6.58
CA ARG A 175 16.59 21.11 7.02
C ARG A 175 16.37 19.59 6.99
N PHE A 176 16.10 19.03 8.16
CA PHE A 176 15.85 17.62 8.37
C PHE A 176 14.34 17.41 8.45
N VAL A 177 13.78 16.61 7.56
CA VAL A 177 12.35 16.38 7.46
C VAL A 177 12.07 14.91 7.70
N PHE A 178 11.46 14.60 8.85
CA PHE A 178 10.97 13.28 9.16
C PHE A 178 9.51 13.22 8.73
N CYS A 179 9.23 12.55 7.62
CA CYS A 179 7.91 12.51 7.02
C CYS A 179 7.03 11.45 7.69
N GLY A 180 5.77 11.79 7.93
CA GLY A 180 4.76 10.83 8.34
C GLY A 180 3.92 10.35 7.17
N SER A 181 3.30 9.17 7.32
CA SER A 181 2.38 8.58 6.33
C SER A 181 2.98 8.42 4.93
N GLU A 182 4.25 8.05 4.86
CA GLU A 182 4.90 7.70 3.59
C GLU A 182 4.27 6.45 3.00
N GLU A 183 4.09 5.41 3.82
CA GLU A 183 3.53 4.11 3.47
C GLU A 183 2.08 4.18 2.97
N ARG A 184 1.40 5.30 3.24
CA ARG A 184 0.05 5.61 2.74
C ARG A 184 0.06 6.34 1.39
N GLY A 185 1.21 6.50 0.77
CA GLY A 185 1.38 7.11 -0.54
C GLY A 185 2.08 8.46 -0.53
N LEU A 186 3.17 8.58 0.23
CA LEU A 186 4.03 9.77 0.29
C LEU A 186 3.29 11.01 0.83
N LEU A 187 2.33 10.83 1.75
CA LEU A 187 1.44 11.93 2.16
C LEU A 187 2.23 13.04 2.85
N GLY A 188 3.16 12.68 3.75
CA GLY A 188 3.96 13.67 4.47
C GLY A 188 4.86 14.49 3.56
N SER A 189 5.60 13.87 2.67
CA SER A 189 6.49 14.57 1.74
C SER A 189 5.74 15.40 0.71
N LYS A 190 4.53 14.99 0.31
CA LYS A 190 3.66 15.80 -0.56
C LYS A 190 3.08 17.02 0.13
N ALA A 191 2.83 16.93 1.43
CA ALA A 191 2.32 18.05 2.23
C ALA A 191 3.41 19.06 2.59
N TYR A 192 4.67 18.63 2.64
CA TYR A 192 5.86 19.47 2.88
C TYR A 192 6.21 20.28 1.63
#